data_c3d229d578421988e445d81dbf988d59
#
_entry.id   c3d229d578421988e445d81dbf988d59
#
_cell.length_a   1.000
_cell.length_b   1.000
_cell.length_c   1.000
_cell.angle_alpha   90.00
_cell.angle_beta   90.00
_cell.angle_gamma   90.00
#
_symmetry.space_group_name_H-M   'P 1'
#
loop_
_entity.id
_entity.type
_entity.pdbx_description
1 polymer ?
#
loop_
_entity_poly.entity_id
_entity_poly.type
_entity_poly.pdbx_seq_one_letter_code
_entity_poly.pdbx_strand_id
1 'polypeptide(L)'
;MYGQKNELLGKRGTKIMKFGALYSYWGHEWKCDYIETAKKMKKCGCEVLEIGASHLLEMRDEQLRGLKATCDELGMEITSNIGPSKEYDLASEDPAVRANGVKFLADIMKAMKKIGSKSLVGAMYSYWPCTDFKFDEKAGAWDRSIEAMKEVAKVAEDLDVECCLEVLNRFETYILTDCDEAIEYCKRVGSKNVNILLDTFHMNIEEDNLPDVIRKAGELLGHFHVGEGNRKLPGMSKGAMPWAEIGEALREINYNKCVVAEPFLLVGGRVGADIKVWRDLSNGADEEQMDKYLAESIKFLKEKFVE
;
A
#
# COMPACT_ATOMS: atom_id res chain seq x y z
N MET A 1 13.41 36.21 -3.89
CA MET A 1 12.48 35.05 -3.96
C MET A 1 13.16 33.89 -4.65
N TYR A 2 14.19 33.32 -4.01
CA TYR A 2 14.91 32.13 -4.50
C TYR A 2 15.29 31.28 -3.29
N GLY A 3 14.33 30.58 -2.69
CA GLY A 3 14.61 29.87 -1.45
C GLY A 3 13.77 28.61 -1.16
N GLN A 4 12.90 28.16 -2.06
CA GLN A 4 12.00 27.04 -1.74
C GLN A 4 12.05 25.86 -2.75
N LYS A 5 12.97 25.84 -3.70
CA LYS A 5 13.08 24.72 -4.67
C LYS A 5 14.14 23.67 -4.35
N ASN A 6 14.93 23.84 -3.30
CA ASN A 6 16.10 22.97 -3.04
C ASN A 6 15.94 21.96 -1.89
N GLU A 7 14.80 21.90 -1.20
CA GLU A 7 14.61 20.95 -0.08
C GLU A 7 14.19 19.54 -0.50
N LEU A 8 13.83 19.31 -1.78
CA LEU A 8 13.35 18.01 -2.29
C LEU A 8 14.41 17.17 -2.99
N LEU A 9 15.65 17.61 -3.01
CA LEU A 9 16.76 16.88 -3.61
C LEU A 9 17.80 16.59 -2.53
N GLY A 10 17.98 15.32 -2.19
CA GLY A 10 19.10 14.89 -1.35
C GLY A 10 20.43 15.32 -1.96
N LYS A 11 21.52 15.28 -1.18
CA LYS A 11 22.86 15.80 -1.51
C LYS A 11 23.46 15.39 -2.88
N ARG A 12 22.71 14.66 -3.73
CA ARG A 12 23.11 14.27 -5.10
C ARG A 12 21.98 14.35 -6.14
N GLY A 13 20.91 15.13 -5.91
CA GLY A 13 19.79 15.18 -6.87
C GLY A 13 18.92 13.91 -6.90
N THR A 14 19.05 13.02 -5.95
CA THR A 14 18.24 11.79 -5.80
C THR A 14 16.83 12.13 -5.31
N LYS A 15 15.83 11.50 -5.89
CA LYS A 15 14.46 11.49 -5.34
C LYS A 15 14.53 11.02 -3.88
N ILE A 16 13.80 11.71 -2.99
CA ILE A 16 13.68 11.34 -1.57
C ILE A 16 12.38 10.56 -1.38
N MET A 17 12.35 9.62 -0.43
CA MET A 17 11.13 8.93 0.01
C MET A 17 10.03 9.95 0.34
N LYS A 18 8.79 9.65 -0.04
CA LYS A 18 7.61 10.44 0.32
C LYS A 18 6.77 9.69 1.34
N PHE A 19 6.27 10.39 2.32
CA PHE A 19 5.54 9.81 3.45
C PHE A 19 4.06 10.17 3.41
N GLY A 20 3.21 9.20 3.72
CA GLY A 20 1.77 9.41 3.76
C GLY A 20 1.04 8.36 4.58
N ALA A 21 -0.27 8.29 4.42
CA ALA A 21 -1.09 7.32 5.12
C ALA A 21 -2.27 6.82 4.25
N LEU A 22 -2.84 5.69 4.66
CA LEU A 22 -4.05 5.15 4.08
C LEU A 22 -5.26 6.02 4.45
N TYR A 23 -6.13 6.28 3.51
CA TYR A 23 -7.31 7.15 3.62
C TYR A 23 -8.27 6.81 4.75
N SER A 24 -8.33 5.54 5.17
CA SER A 24 -9.28 5.05 6.18
C SER A 24 -8.87 5.36 7.63
N TYR A 25 -7.74 6.04 7.86
CA TYR A 25 -7.16 6.27 9.17
C TYR A 25 -8.14 6.84 10.22
N TRP A 26 -9.00 7.78 9.81
CA TRP A 26 -10.01 8.39 10.70
C TRP A 26 -11.39 7.73 10.63
N GLY A 27 -11.54 6.74 9.78
CA GLY A 27 -12.86 6.18 9.44
C GLY A 27 -13.14 4.82 10.05
N HIS A 28 -14.43 4.53 10.23
CA HIS A 28 -14.92 3.20 10.56
C HIS A 28 -15.36 2.42 9.31
N GLU A 29 -15.48 3.10 8.16
CA GLU A 29 -15.93 2.54 6.89
C GLU A 29 -14.87 2.73 5.80
N TRP A 30 -14.86 1.83 4.80
CA TRP A 30 -13.94 1.89 3.66
C TRP A 30 -14.26 3.01 2.67
N LYS A 31 -15.12 3.95 3.04
CA LYS A 31 -15.54 5.08 2.20
C LYS A 31 -15.32 6.41 2.92
N CYS A 32 -14.74 7.37 2.23
CA CYS A 32 -14.58 8.74 2.73
C CYS A 32 -14.58 9.76 1.59
N ASP A 33 -14.58 11.04 1.92
CA ASP A 33 -14.29 12.12 0.98
C ASP A 33 -12.77 12.26 0.81
N TYR A 34 -12.23 11.78 -0.31
CA TYR A 34 -10.80 11.83 -0.58
C TYR A 34 -10.24 13.25 -0.68
N ILE A 35 -11.04 14.24 -1.10
CA ILE A 35 -10.62 15.65 -1.18
C ILE A 35 -10.40 16.22 0.21
N GLU A 36 -11.36 16.02 1.11
CA GLU A 36 -11.21 16.47 2.50
C GLU A 36 -10.11 15.68 3.23
N THR A 37 -10.01 14.38 2.96
CA THR A 37 -8.93 13.54 3.51
C THR A 37 -7.54 14.02 3.05
N ALA A 38 -7.37 14.39 1.76
CA ALA A 38 -6.12 14.93 1.26
C ALA A 38 -5.71 16.22 1.99
N LYS A 39 -6.65 17.15 2.16
CA LYS A 39 -6.43 18.41 2.89
C LYS A 39 -6.01 18.16 4.35
N LYS A 40 -6.66 17.20 5.00
CA LYS A 40 -6.38 16.79 6.37
C LYS A 40 -5.00 16.14 6.51
N MET A 41 -4.69 15.17 5.64
CA MET A 41 -3.38 14.53 5.60
C MET A 41 -2.25 15.53 5.34
N LYS A 42 -2.46 16.51 4.45
CA LYS A 42 -1.48 17.56 4.18
C LYS A 42 -1.15 18.38 5.43
N LYS A 43 -2.14 18.72 6.25
CA LYS A 43 -1.94 19.42 7.54
C LYS A 43 -1.12 18.58 8.53
N CYS A 44 -1.24 17.24 8.48
CA CYS A 44 -0.44 16.32 9.27
C CYS A 44 0.98 16.08 8.70
N GLY A 45 1.38 16.80 7.63
CA GLY A 45 2.72 16.69 7.03
C GLY A 45 2.90 15.55 6.04
N CYS A 46 1.81 14.91 5.60
CA CYS A 46 1.84 13.89 4.56
C CYS A 46 2.13 14.49 3.18
N GLU A 47 2.79 13.70 2.35
CA GLU A 47 3.11 13.97 0.94
C GLU A 47 2.43 12.97 0.01
N VAL A 48 1.86 11.90 0.57
CA VAL A 48 1.15 10.83 -0.14
C VAL A 48 -0.22 10.66 0.48
N LEU A 49 -1.25 10.52 -0.38
CA LEU A 49 -2.57 10.01 -0.03
C LEU A 49 -2.73 8.65 -0.70
N GLU A 50 -2.88 7.61 0.09
CA GLU A 50 -3.26 6.30 -0.43
C GLU A 50 -4.77 6.11 -0.33
N ILE A 51 -5.41 5.77 -1.47
CA ILE A 51 -6.87 5.65 -1.59
C ILE A 51 -7.29 4.22 -1.93
N GLY A 52 -8.56 3.88 -1.67
CA GLY A 52 -9.15 2.62 -2.12
C GLY A 52 -9.42 2.64 -3.63
N ALA A 53 -8.72 1.79 -4.39
CA ALA A 53 -8.76 1.80 -5.85
C ALA A 53 -10.12 1.42 -6.44
N SER A 54 -10.86 0.50 -5.82
CA SER A 54 -12.20 0.09 -6.27
C SER A 54 -13.20 1.26 -6.33
N HIS A 55 -13.08 2.21 -5.40
CA HIS A 55 -13.97 3.38 -5.34
C HIS A 55 -13.83 4.31 -6.54
N LEU A 56 -12.69 4.27 -7.25
CA LEU A 56 -12.50 5.06 -8.47
C LEU A 56 -13.51 4.71 -9.56
N LEU A 57 -13.99 3.47 -9.59
CA LEU A 57 -14.99 3.01 -10.56
C LEU A 57 -16.40 3.55 -10.26
N GLU A 58 -16.65 3.98 -9.03
CA GLU A 58 -17.91 4.57 -8.59
C GLU A 58 -17.92 6.10 -8.73
N MET A 59 -16.74 6.72 -8.88
CA MET A 59 -16.61 8.18 -8.97
C MET A 59 -16.93 8.70 -10.37
N ARG A 60 -17.66 9.80 -10.42
CA ARG A 60 -17.91 10.53 -11.67
C ARG A 60 -16.63 11.25 -12.11
N ASP A 61 -16.48 11.48 -13.41
CA ASP A 61 -15.31 12.16 -13.99
C ASP A 61 -15.02 13.53 -13.36
N GLU A 62 -16.04 14.25 -12.92
CA GLU A 62 -15.89 15.51 -12.19
C GLU A 62 -15.20 15.32 -10.83
N GLN A 63 -15.59 14.29 -10.10
CA GLN A 63 -15.01 13.96 -8.79
C GLN A 63 -13.54 13.51 -8.94
N LEU A 64 -13.26 12.70 -9.97
CA LEU A 64 -11.87 12.30 -10.28
C LEU A 64 -11.00 13.51 -10.63
N ARG A 65 -11.48 14.44 -11.46
CA ARG A 65 -10.76 15.68 -11.77
C ARG A 65 -10.57 16.57 -10.54
N GLY A 66 -11.60 16.69 -9.69
CA GLY A 66 -11.51 17.44 -8.44
C GLY A 66 -10.46 16.89 -7.49
N LEU A 67 -10.43 15.57 -7.31
CA LEU A 67 -9.41 14.90 -6.48
C LEU A 67 -7.99 15.17 -7.02
N LYS A 68 -7.80 14.98 -8.34
CA LYS A 68 -6.50 15.25 -8.97
C LYS A 68 -6.08 16.71 -8.76
N ALA A 69 -6.96 17.66 -9.07
CA ALA A 69 -6.66 19.08 -8.95
C ALA A 69 -6.28 19.46 -7.50
N THR A 70 -7.02 18.93 -6.51
CA THR A 70 -6.72 19.16 -5.09
C THR A 70 -5.35 18.59 -4.71
N CYS A 71 -5.03 17.36 -5.10
CA CYS A 71 -3.74 16.76 -4.77
C CYS A 71 -2.59 17.48 -5.49
N ASP A 72 -2.76 17.90 -6.74
CA ASP A 72 -1.77 18.71 -7.48
C ASP A 72 -1.51 20.06 -6.76
N GLU A 73 -2.57 20.75 -6.34
CA GLU A 73 -2.46 22.03 -5.58
C GLU A 73 -1.73 21.84 -4.25
N LEU A 74 -2.03 20.77 -3.55
CA LEU A 74 -1.40 20.42 -2.28
C LEU A 74 0.02 19.85 -2.44
N GLY A 75 0.46 19.53 -3.67
CA GLY A 75 1.72 18.86 -3.94
C GLY A 75 1.78 17.45 -3.32
N MET A 76 0.67 16.72 -3.37
CA MET A 76 0.54 15.36 -2.87
C MET A 76 0.53 14.34 -4.00
N GLU A 77 1.20 13.22 -3.80
CA GLU A 77 1.12 12.04 -4.66
C GLU A 77 -0.07 11.16 -4.26
N ILE A 78 -0.71 10.53 -5.24
CA ILE A 78 -1.80 9.58 -4.99
C ILE A 78 -1.30 8.17 -5.32
N THR A 79 -1.42 7.24 -4.37
CA THR A 79 -1.30 5.80 -4.57
C THR A 79 -2.66 5.14 -4.39
N SER A 80 -2.86 3.95 -4.93
CA SER A 80 -4.17 3.29 -4.99
C SER A 80 -4.07 1.87 -4.49
N ASN A 81 -4.75 1.56 -3.37
CA ASN A 81 -4.73 0.27 -2.70
C ASN A 81 -5.93 -0.59 -3.11
N ILE A 82 -5.73 -1.89 -3.25
CA ILE A 82 -6.77 -2.85 -3.62
C ILE A 82 -6.65 -4.19 -2.87
N GLY A 83 -7.74 -4.59 -2.22
CA GLY A 83 -8.01 -5.96 -1.83
C GLY A 83 -9.23 -6.45 -2.62
N PRO A 84 -9.06 -7.19 -3.72
CA PRO A 84 -10.19 -7.58 -4.55
C PRO A 84 -11.16 -8.52 -3.82
N SER A 85 -12.44 -8.44 -4.14
CA SER A 85 -13.42 -9.42 -3.68
C SER A 85 -13.33 -10.72 -4.50
N LYS A 86 -13.96 -11.79 -4.00
CA LYS A 86 -13.82 -13.17 -4.53
C LYS A 86 -14.23 -13.31 -6.00
N GLU A 87 -15.12 -12.48 -6.50
CA GLU A 87 -15.51 -12.44 -7.92
C GLU A 87 -14.42 -11.93 -8.87
N TYR A 88 -13.33 -11.38 -8.34
CA TYR A 88 -12.17 -10.86 -9.07
C TYR A 88 -10.88 -11.64 -8.79
N ASP A 89 -11.00 -12.84 -8.23
CA ASP A 89 -9.88 -13.68 -7.82
C ASP A 89 -9.04 -14.16 -9.00
N LEU A 90 -7.80 -13.67 -9.14
CA LEU A 90 -6.87 -14.12 -10.19
C LEU A 90 -6.35 -15.55 -9.97
N ALA A 91 -6.48 -16.10 -8.77
CA ALA A 91 -6.08 -17.48 -8.44
C ALA A 91 -7.21 -18.50 -8.64
N SER A 92 -8.44 -18.04 -8.91
CA SER A 92 -9.64 -18.88 -9.03
C SER A 92 -9.47 -20.04 -10.02
N GLU A 93 -10.07 -21.19 -9.73
CA GLU A 93 -10.18 -22.29 -10.67
C GLU A 93 -11.07 -21.95 -11.87
N ASP A 94 -12.09 -21.11 -11.66
CA ASP A 94 -12.97 -20.67 -12.74
C ASP A 94 -12.29 -19.63 -13.64
N PRO A 95 -12.05 -19.94 -14.93
CA PRO A 95 -11.44 -18.99 -15.86
C PRO A 95 -12.28 -17.72 -16.08
N ALA A 96 -13.61 -17.78 -15.88
CA ALA A 96 -14.46 -16.60 -16.02
C ALA A 96 -14.22 -15.61 -14.87
N VAL A 97 -14.00 -16.09 -13.64
CA VAL A 97 -13.65 -15.26 -12.49
C VAL A 97 -12.28 -14.61 -12.71
N ARG A 98 -11.28 -15.37 -13.18
CA ARG A 98 -9.96 -14.80 -13.50
C ARG A 98 -10.04 -13.69 -14.57
N ALA A 99 -10.78 -13.95 -15.65
CA ALA A 99 -10.99 -12.96 -16.71
C ALA A 99 -11.70 -11.71 -16.21
N ASN A 100 -12.68 -11.86 -15.31
CA ASN A 100 -13.34 -10.74 -14.63
C ASN A 100 -12.37 -9.95 -13.76
N GLY A 101 -11.49 -10.64 -13.03
CA GLY A 101 -10.42 -9.99 -12.23
C GLY A 101 -9.45 -9.18 -13.08
N VAL A 102 -8.96 -9.73 -14.19
CA VAL A 102 -8.10 -9.00 -15.15
C VAL A 102 -8.79 -7.74 -15.67
N LYS A 103 -10.07 -7.87 -16.08
CA LYS A 103 -10.86 -6.72 -16.55
C LYS A 103 -11.05 -5.67 -15.46
N PHE A 104 -11.38 -6.08 -14.25
CA PHE A 104 -11.58 -5.21 -13.10
C PHE A 104 -10.32 -4.37 -12.80
N LEU A 105 -9.15 -5.01 -12.70
CA LEU A 105 -7.88 -4.34 -12.47
C LEU A 105 -7.51 -3.40 -13.64
N ALA A 106 -7.80 -3.80 -14.88
CA ALA A 106 -7.59 -2.95 -16.04
C ALA A 106 -8.47 -1.68 -16.00
N ASP A 107 -9.73 -1.80 -15.59
CA ASP A 107 -10.62 -0.65 -15.49
C ASP A 107 -10.23 0.28 -14.33
N ILE A 108 -9.75 -0.27 -13.20
CA ILE A 108 -9.13 0.51 -12.12
C ILE A 108 -7.93 1.30 -12.63
N MET A 109 -6.97 0.69 -13.32
CA MET A 109 -5.78 1.38 -13.83
C MET A 109 -6.12 2.51 -14.81
N LYS A 110 -7.16 2.34 -15.64
CA LYS A 110 -7.68 3.44 -16.50
C LYS A 110 -8.25 4.60 -15.66
N ALA A 111 -8.94 4.31 -14.56
CA ALA A 111 -9.45 5.34 -13.66
C ALA A 111 -8.31 6.03 -12.89
N MET A 112 -7.30 5.28 -12.43
CA MET A 112 -6.08 5.82 -11.81
C MET A 112 -5.36 6.83 -12.70
N LYS A 113 -5.31 6.58 -14.00
CA LYS A 113 -4.71 7.53 -14.95
C LYS A 113 -5.41 8.91 -14.92
N LYS A 114 -6.73 8.95 -14.70
CA LYS A 114 -7.49 10.21 -14.62
C LYS A 114 -7.12 11.06 -13.41
N ILE A 115 -6.67 10.43 -12.33
CA ILE A 115 -6.24 11.11 -11.10
C ILE A 115 -4.70 11.24 -11.00
N GLY A 116 -3.95 10.73 -11.97
CA GLY A 116 -2.49 10.77 -11.98
C GLY A 116 -1.80 9.79 -11.03
N SER A 117 -2.53 8.81 -10.48
CA SER A 117 -1.95 7.73 -9.68
C SER A 117 -1.22 6.75 -10.59
N LYS A 118 0.00 6.38 -10.20
CA LYS A 118 0.87 5.48 -10.96
C LYS A 118 1.18 4.17 -10.23
N SER A 119 0.79 4.04 -8.97
CA SER A 119 1.04 2.84 -8.17
C SER A 119 -0.30 2.22 -7.76
N LEU A 120 -0.56 1.00 -8.26
CA LEU A 120 -1.61 0.12 -7.77
C LEU A 120 -0.97 -0.87 -6.81
N VAL A 121 -1.38 -0.86 -5.55
CA VAL A 121 -0.76 -1.63 -4.48
C VAL A 121 -1.77 -2.57 -3.82
N GLY A 122 -1.31 -3.64 -3.16
CA GLY A 122 -2.19 -4.54 -2.41
C GLY A 122 -2.25 -5.97 -2.95
N ALA A 123 -3.25 -6.73 -2.53
CA ALA A 123 -3.38 -8.18 -2.77
C ALA A 123 -4.00 -8.54 -4.12
N MET A 124 -3.65 -7.84 -5.19
CA MET A 124 -4.28 -8.00 -6.51
C MET A 124 -4.07 -9.37 -7.18
N TYR A 125 -3.19 -10.21 -6.66
CA TYR A 125 -2.90 -11.56 -7.15
C TYR A 125 -4.00 -12.59 -6.80
N SER A 126 -4.90 -12.24 -5.85
CA SER A 126 -6.04 -13.06 -5.44
C SER A 126 -7.17 -12.17 -4.89
N TYR A 127 -8.16 -12.76 -4.21
CA TYR A 127 -9.09 -11.99 -3.39
C TYR A 127 -8.53 -11.77 -1.98
N TRP A 128 -9.07 -10.78 -1.26
CA TRP A 128 -8.68 -10.48 0.12
C TRP A 128 -9.90 -10.42 1.07
N PRO A 129 -9.82 -11.02 2.27
CA PRO A 129 -8.80 -11.97 2.72
C PRO A 129 -8.96 -13.34 2.03
N CYS A 130 -7.84 -13.94 1.60
CA CYS A 130 -7.81 -15.21 0.87
C CYS A 130 -7.40 -16.35 1.81
N THR A 131 -8.37 -16.91 2.54
CA THR A 131 -8.13 -17.93 3.57
C THR A 131 -8.81 -19.27 3.31
N ASP A 132 -9.66 -19.36 2.27
CA ASP A 132 -10.38 -20.56 1.90
C ASP A 132 -9.53 -21.42 0.93
N PHE A 133 -8.68 -22.31 1.45
CA PHE A 133 -7.84 -23.15 0.62
C PHE A 133 -7.57 -24.54 1.22
N LYS A 134 -7.03 -25.46 0.40
CA LYS A 134 -6.45 -26.74 0.83
C LYS A 134 -4.95 -26.73 0.53
N PHE A 135 -4.15 -27.40 1.38
CA PHE A 135 -2.68 -27.37 1.29
C PHE A 135 -2.10 -27.82 -0.05
N ASP A 136 -2.75 -28.73 -0.74
CA ASP A 136 -2.34 -29.26 -2.05
C ASP A 136 -2.73 -28.34 -3.23
N GLU A 137 -3.47 -27.27 -2.99
CA GLU A 137 -3.95 -26.36 -4.03
C GLU A 137 -3.01 -25.16 -4.30
N LYS A 138 -2.07 -24.84 -3.41
CA LYS A 138 -1.23 -23.63 -3.51
C LYS A 138 -0.48 -23.52 -4.84
N ALA A 139 0.15 -24.59 -5.30
CA ALA A 139 0.91 -24.56 -6.55
C ALA A 139 0.02 -24.26 -7.77
N GLY A 140 -1.16 -24.88 -7.85
CA GLY A 140 -2.12 -24.62 -8.90
C GLY A 140 -2.71 -23.23 -8.85
N ALA A 141 -2.99 -22.71 -7.65
CA ALA A 141 -3.45 -21.32 -7.43
C ALA A 141 -2.39 -20.30 -7.89
N TRP A 142 -1.12 -20.56 -7.58
CA TRP A 142 0.00 -19.76 -8.05
C TRP A 142 0.07 -19.70 -9.57
N ASP A 143 0.04 -20.86 -10.24
CA ASP A 143 0.13 -20.94 -11.70
C ASP A 143 -1.00 -20.14 -12.36
N ARG A 144 -2.23 -20.30 -11.89
CA ARG A 144 -3.40 -19.57 -12.39
C ARG A 144 -3.28 -18.06 -12.17
N SER A 145 -2.86 -17.67 -10.97
CA SER A 145 -2.66 -16.25 -10.59
C SER A 145 -1.57 -15.60 -11.43
N ILE A 146 -0.42 -16.26 -11.61
CA ILE A 146 0.69 -15.75 -12.43
C ILE A 146 0.26 -15.56 -13.89
N GLU A 147 -0.45 -16.52 -14.49
CA GLU A 147 -0.92 -16.38 -15.87
C GLU A 147 -1.91 -15.21 -16.01
N ALA A 148 -2.85 -15.05 -15.06
CA ALA A 148 -3.75 -13.91 -15.07
C ALA A 148 -3.00 -12.58 -14.81
N MET A 149 -2.00 -12.57 -13.92
CA MET A 149 -1.18 -11.39 -13.62
C MET A 149 -0.32 -10.96 -14.81
N LYS A 150 0.10 -11.87 -15.68
CA LYS A 150 0.78 -11.51 -16.95
C LYS A 150 -0.13 -10.68 -17.87
N GLU A 151 -1.42 -10.97 -17.89
CA GLU A 151 -2.38 -10.15 -18.67
C GLU A 151 -2.60 -8.78 -18.02
N VAL A 152 -2.69 -8.71 -16.68
CA VAL A 152 -2.75 -7.45 -15.94
C VAL A 152 -1.49 -6.61 -16.19
N ALA A 153 -0.32 -7.25 -16.19
CA ALA A 153 0.97 -6.58 -16.41
C ALA A 153 1.05 -5.89 -17.77
N LYS A 154 0.51 -6.49 -18.84
CA LYS A 154 0.45 -5.84 -20.17
C LYS A 154 -0.32 -4.51 -20.11
N VAL A 155 -1.44 -4.49 -19.40
CA VAL A 155 -2.24 -3.26 -19.23
C VAL A 155 -1.48 -2.25 -18.36
N ALA A 156 -0.79 -2.71 -17.32
CA ALA A 156 0.03 -1.87 -16.47
C ALA A 156 1.17 -1.20 -17.26
N GLU A 157 1.83 -1.95 -18.15
CA GLU A 157 2.88 -1.43 -19.06
C GLU A 157 2.32 -0.37 -20.03
N ASP A 158 1.17 -0.63 -20.66
CA ASP A 158 0.53 0.29 -21.60
C ASP A 158 0.08 1.59 -20.93
N LEU A 159 -0.30 1.54 -19.65
CA LEU A 159 -0.79 2.69 -18.89
C LEU A 159 0.29 3.39 -18.04
N ASP A 160 1.53 2.89 -18.01
CA ASP A 160 2.62 3.37 -17.15
C ASP A 160 2.21 3.33 -15.65
N VAL A 161 1.63 2.20 -15.23
CA VAL A 161 1.25 1.90 -13.84
C VAL A 161 2.17 0.83 -13.29
N GLU A 162 2.64 1.00 -12.06
CA GLU A 162 3.36 -0.01 -11.28
C GLU A 162 2.37 -0.78 -10.41
N CYS A 163 2.39 -2.10 -10.50
CA CYS A 163 1.61 -3.02 -9.65
C CYS A 163 2.54 -3.54 -8.55
N CYS A 164 2.28 -3.16 -7.30
CA CYS A 164 3.08 -3.62 -6.16
C CYS A 164 2.28 -4.65 -5.35
N LEU A 165 2.71 -5.90 -5.43
CA LEU A 165 2.05 -7.05 -4.82
C LEU A 165 2.37 -7.08 -3.32
N GLU A 166 1.34 -6.98 -2.49
CA GLU A 166 1.51 -6.97 -1.05
C GLU A 166 1.76 -8.37 -0.51
N VAL A 167 2.85 -8.52 0.22
CA VAL A 167 3.15 -9.73 0.98
C VAL A 167 2.38 -9.67 2.29
N LEU A 168 1.39 -10.54 2.43
CA LEU A 168 0.49 -10.56 3.60
C LEU A 168 0.86 -11.71 4.55
N ASN A 169 0.42 -11.59 5.80
CA ASN A 169 0.59 -12.66 6.77
C ASN A 169 -0.33 -13.86 6.49
N ARG A 170 0.00 -15.00 7.08
CA ARG A 170 -0.71 -16.30 6.94
C ARG A 170 -2.18 -16.30 7.36
N PHE A 171 -2.62 -15.27 8.09
CA PHE A 171 -4.02 -15.14 8.51
C PHE A 171 -4.88 -14.42 7.48
N GLU A 172 -4.26 -13.82 6.46
CA GLU A 172 -4.93 -13.04 5.44
C GLU A 172 -4.77 -13.59 4.03
N THR A 173 -3.71 -14.34 3.75
CA THR A 173 -3.50 -15.04 2.48
C THR A 173 -2.70 -16.34 2.64
N TYR A 174 -2.78 -17.19 1.62
CA TYR A 174 -1.88 -18.34 1.44
C TYR A 174 -1.05 -18.23 0.16
N ILE A 175 -1.23 -17.16 -0.63
CA ILE A 175 -0.60 -17.01 -1.96
C ILE A 175 0.82 -16.45 -1.82
N LEU A 176 0.97 -15.26 -1.25
CA LEU A 176 2.28 -14.61 -1.02
C LEU A 176 2.42 -14.28 0.45
N THR A 177 3.17 -15.11 1.18
CA THR A 177 3.28 -15.00 2.63
C THR A 177 4.66 -14.55 3.12
N ASP A 178 5.67 -14.58 2.24
CA ASP A 178 6.99 -14.05 2.52
C ASP A 178 7.62 -13.38 1.29
N CYS A 179 8.72 -12.68 1.50
CA CYS A 179 9.42 -11.96 0.45
C CYS A 179 10.02 -12.89 -0.62
N ASP A 180 10.45 -14.09 -0.27
CA ASP A 180 11.01 -15.05 -1.22
C ASP A 180 9.95 -15.53 -2.22
N GLU A 181 8.75 -15.80 -1.74
CA GLU A 181 7.59 -16.11 -2.58
C GLU A 181 7.27 -14.95 -3.52
N ALA A 182 7.26 -13.71 -3.01
CA ALA A 182 6.97 -12.54 -3.84
C ALA A 182 8.05 -12.30 -4.92
N ILE A 183 9.33 -12.47 -4.59
CA ILE A 183 10.43 -12.39 -5.56
C ILE A 183 10.26 -13.43 -6.67
N GLU A 184 9.98 -14.68 -6.31
CA GLU A 184 9.77 -15.75 -7.30
C GLU A 184 8.52 -15.48 -8.15
N TYR A 185 7.44 -15.01 -7.54
CA TYR A 185 6.21 -14.64 -8.24
C TYR A 185 6.48 -13.53 -9.28
N CYS A 186 7.13 -12.44 -8.89
CA CYS A 186 7.47 -11.33 -9.79
C CYS A 186 8.37 -11.81 -10.96
N LYS A 187 9.37 -12.66 -10.67
CA LYS A 187 10.22 -13.28 -11.71
C LYS A 187 9.42 -14.09 -12.71
N ARG A 188 8.46 -14.89 -12.25
CA ARG A 188 7.61 -15.72 -13.10
C ARG A 188 6.61 -14.91 -13.91
N VAL A 189 6.10 -13.79 -13.39
CA VAL A 189 5.30 -12.84 -14.17
C VAL A 189 6.15 -12.19 -15.27
N GLY A 190 7.39 -11.78 -14.93
CA GLY A 190 8.38 -11.33 -15.90
C GLY A 190 8.17 -9.91 -16.42
N SER A 191 7.42 -9.06 -15.71
CA SER A 191 7.21 -7.66 -16.08
C SER A 191 7.92 -6.71 -15.12
N LYS A 192 8.56 -5.67 -15.66
CA LYS A 192 9.17 -4.59 -14.88
C LYS A 192 8.16 -3.71 -14.13
N ASN A 193 6.89 -3.80 -14.50
CA ASN A 193 5.79 -3.06 -13.88
C ASN A 193 5.11 -3.86 -12.76
N VAL A 194 5.62 -5.06 -12.43
CA VAL A 194 5.12 -5.88 -11.31
C VAL A 194 6.23 -6.02 -10.29
N ASN A 195 6.03 -5.43 -9.13
CA ASN A 195 6.97 -5.28 -8.05
C ASN A 195 6.35 -5.72 -6.71
N ILE A 196 7.09 -5.58 -5.63
CA ILE A 196 6.71 -6.05 -4.29
C ILE A 196 6.29 -4.85 -3.45
N LEU A 197 5.25 -5.03 -2.65
CA LEU A 197 4.96 -4.21 -1.48
C LEU A 197 5.27 -5.04 -0.23
N LEU A 198 6.09 -4.49 0.65
CA LEU A 198 6.33 -5.03 2.00
C LEU A 198 5.64 -4.13 3.03
N ASP A 199 4.96 -4.75 4.00
CA ASP A 199 4.36 -4.07 5.15
C ASP A 199 5.02 -4.57 6.45
N THR A 200 5.52 -3.67 7.26
CA THR A 200 6.20 -4.00 8.53
C THR A 200 5.31 -4.79 9.49
N PHE A 201 3.98 -4.60 9.46
CA PHE A 201 3.05 -5.39 10.26
C PHE A 201 3.04 -6.86 9.82
N HIS A 202 2.91 -7.12 8.52
CA HIS A 202 2.91 -8.48 7.97
C HIS A 202 4.28 -9.15 8.12
N MET A 203 5.36 -8.43 7.80
CA MET A 203 6.73 -8.89 7.99
C MET A 203 7.04 -9.28 9.44
N ASN A 204 6.51 -8.56 10.42
CA ASN A 204 6.70 -8.87 11.84
C ASN A 204 6.11 -10.23 12.27
N ILE A 205 5.22 -10.80 11.46
CA ILE A 205 4.62 -12.12 11.72
C ILE A 205 5.36 -13.22 10.97
N GLU A 206 5.81 -12.95 9.75
CA GLU A 206 6.28 -13.95 8.80
C GLU A 206 7.80 -13.99 8.63
N GLU A 207 8.49 -12.87 8.87
CA GLU A 207 9.90 -12.73 8.54
C GLU A 207 10.79 -12.75 9.79
N ASP A 208 11.94 -13.41 9.70
CA ASP A 208 12.90 -13.51 10.82
C ASP A 208 13.64 -12.19 11.07
N ASN A 209 13.92 -11.41 10.01
CA ASN A 209 14.70 -10.17 10.09
C ASN A 209 14.21 -9.15 9.04
N LEU A 210 13.48 -8.14 9.48
CA LEU A 210 12.87 -7.16 8.59
C LEU A 210 13.90 -6.37 7.74
N PRO A 211 14.99 -5.82 8.29
CA PRO A 211 16.02 -5.14 7.51
C PRO A 211 16.64 -6.02 6.42
N ASP A 212 16.94 -7.27 6.70
CA ASP A 212 17.56 -8.17 5.73
C ASP A 212 16.60 -8.52 4.58
N VAL A 213 15.31 -8.64 4.89
CA VAL A 213 14.25 -8.86 3.89
C VAL A 213 14.11 -7.66 2.97
N ILE A 214 14.19 -6.43 3.49
CA ILE A 214 14.18 -5.21 2.69
C ILE A 214 15.39 -5.19 1.73
N ARG A 215 16.60 -5.52 2.23
CA ARG A 215 17.81 -5.65 1.39
C ARG A 215 17.63 -6.69 0.30
N LYS A 216 17.03 -7.84 0.65
CA LYS A 216 16.74 -8.95 -0.29
C LYS A 216 15.76 -8.52 -1.39
N ALA A 217 14.69 -7.81 -1.05
CA ALA A 217 13.73 -7.28 -2.03
C ALA A 217 14.42 -6.33 -3.03
N GLY A 218 15.34 -5.48 -2.53
CA GLY A 218 16.18 -4.63 -3.37
C GLY A 218 15.37 -3.77 -4.34
N GLU A 219 15.74 -3.80 -5.62
CA GLU A 219 15.08 -3.03 -6.69
C GLU A 219 13.62 -3.45 -6.95
N LEU A 220 13.22 -4.65 -6.54
CA LEU A 220 11.84 -5.11 -6.65
C LEU A 220 10.91 -4.45 -5.61
N LEU A 221 11.44 -3.77 -4.59
CA LEU A 221 10.60 -3.06 -3.63
C LEU A 221 9.97 -1.83 -4.31
N GLY A 222 8.70 -1.96 -4.68
CA GLY A 222 7.92 -0.94 -5.38
C GLY A 222 7.17 0.00 -4.45
N HIS A 223 6.73 -0.51 -3.30
CA HIS A 223 5.97 0.25 -2.29
C HIS A 223 6.28 -0.26 -0.89
N PHE A 224 6.10 0.58 0.13
CA PHE A 224 6.41 0.20 1.50
C PHE A 224 5.34 0.68 2.47
N HIS A 225 4.63 -0.27 3.10
CA HIS A 225 3.70 0.02 4.18
C HIS A 225 4.39 -0.06 5.54
N VAL A 226 3.97 0.80 6.45
CA VAL A 226 4.52 0.88 7.80
C VAL A 226 3.43 0.93 8.87
N GLY A 227 3.59 0.09 9.86
CA GLY A 227 2.76 0.00 11.05
C GLY A 227 3.52 -0.70 12.18
N GLU A 228 3.12 -0.44 13.41
CA GLU A 228 3.60 -1.24 14.54
C GLU A 228 3.05 -2.67 14.46
N GLY A 229 3.66 -3.62 15.12
CA GLY A 229 3.20 -5.03 15.16
C GLY A 229 1.78 -5.25 15.71
N ASN A 230 1.12 -4.20 16.17
CA ASN A 230 -0.26 -4.19 16.62
C ASN A 230 -1.16 -3.23 15.81
N ARG A 231 -0.77 -2.87 14.59
CA ARG A 231 -1.47 -1.95 13.70
C ARG A 231 -1.56 -0.50 14.22
N LYS A 232 -0.78 -0.10 15.23
CA LYS A 232 -0.63 1.31 15.59
C LYS A 232 0.27 2.04 14.60
N LEU A 233 0.20 3.38 14.64
CA LEU A 233 1.14 4.22 13.90
C LEU A 233 2.58 3.96 14.34
N PRO A 234 3.55 4.02 13.40
CA PRO A 234 4.98 3.98 13.74
C PRO A 234 5.35 5.01 14.82
N GLY A 235 6.06 4.53 15.85
CA GLY A 235 6.47 5.34 17.00
C GLY A 235 5.42 5.54 18.09
N MET A 236 4.16 5.11 17.89
CA MET A 236 3.13 5.17 18.94
C MET A 236 3.34 4.13 20.06
N SER A 237 4.08 3.09 19.84
CA SER A 237 4.35 2.09 20.86
C SER A 237 5.85 2.03 21.21
N LYS A 238 6.12 1.50 22.40
CA LYS A 238 7.49 1.15 22.80
C LYS A 238 7.81 -0.26 22.30
N GLY A 239 7.39 -0.58 21.08
CA GLY A 239 7.47 -1.89 20.48
C GLY A 239 8.88 -2.31 20.08
N ALA A 240 8.95 -3.50 19.50
CA ALA A 240 10.21 -4.12 19.09
C ALA A 240 10.56 -3.84 17.62
N MET A 241 9.81 -2.98 16.93
CA MET A 241 10.09 -2.65 15.52
C MET A 241 11.45 -1.96 15.38
N PRO A 242 12.37 -2.51 14.59
CA PRO A 242 13.73 -1.97 14.43
C PRO A 242 13.76 -0.81 13.44
N TRP A 243 13.07 0.30 13.76
CA TRP A 243 12.82 1.42 12.84
C TRP A 243 14.10 2.05 12.28
N ALA A 244 15.17 2.13 13.07
CA ALA A 244 16.44 2.69 12.60
C ALA A 244 17.09 1.80 11.55
N GLU A 245 17.12 0.49 11.80
CA GLU A 245 17.70 -0.52 10.92
C GLU A 245 16.84 -0.72 9.65
N ILE A 246 15.52 -0.58 9.75
CA ILE A 246 14.62 -0.53 8.58
C ILE A 246 14.97 0.67 7.71
N GLY A 247 15.12 1.86 8.30
CA GLY A 247 15.51 3.06 7.57
C GLY A 247 16.89 2.93 6.92
N GLU A 248 17.86 2.29 7.58
CA GLU A 248 19.17 2.00 7.02
C GLU A 248 19.06 1.06 5.80
N ALA A 249 18.31 -0.04 5.92
CA ALA A 249 18.11 -0.97 4.82
C ALA A 249 17.43 -0.31 3.60
N LEU A 250 16.43 0.55 3.80
CA LEU A 250 15.79 1.32 2.73
C LEU A 250 16.79 2.28 2.02
N ARG A 251 17.67 2.94 2.80
CA ARG A 251 18.73 3.79 2.21
C ARG A 251 19.77 3.00 1.43
N GLU A 252 20.18 1.84 1.93
CA GLU A 252 21.17 0.96 1.29
C GLU A 252 20.68 0.47 -0.08
N ILE A 253 19.41 0.15 -0.24
CA ILE A 253 18.81 -0.22 -1.53
C ILE A 253 18.43 0.99 -2.40
N ASN A 254 18.75 2.22 -1.95
CA ASN A 254 18.36 3.48 -2.62
C ASN A 254 16.85 3.62 -2.83
N TYR A 255 16.03 3.14 -1.88
CA TYR A 255 14.58 3.27 -1.97
C TYR A 255 14.17 4.75 -1.99
N ASN A 256 13.39 5.16 -2.97
CA ASN A 256 13.03 6.56 -3.21
C ASN A 256 11.57 6.73 -3.64
N LYS A 257 10.72 5.80 -3.24
CA LYS A 257 9.29 5.75 -3.54
C LYS A 257 8.44 6.10 -2.30
N CYS A 258 7.18 5.70 -2.28
CA CYS A 258 6.25 6.03 -1.21
C CYS A 258 6.41 5.10 -0.01
N VAL A 259 6.34 5.69 1.18
CA VAL A 259 6.24 5.03 2.49
C VAL A 259 4.89 5.45 3.07
N VAL A 260 3.97 4.51 3.22
CA VAL A 260 2.59 4.78 3.61
C VAL A 260 2.28 4.11 4.93
N ALA A 261 1.86 4.89 5.92
CA ALA A 261 1.37 4.36 7.18
C ALA A 261 -0.01 3.73 6.98
N GLU A 262 -0.15 2.48 7.41
CA GLU A 262 -1.40 1.72 7.37
C GLU A 262 -1.86 1.32 8.78
N PRO A 263 -2.22 2.29 9.64
CA PRO A 263 -2.68 2.01 10.98
C PRO A 263 -4.18 1.78 11.03
N PHE A 264 -4.60 0.94 11.97
CA PHE A 264 -6.00 0.70 12.27
C PHE A 264 -6.23 0.81 13.78
N LEU A 265 -6.66 1.98 14.25
CA LEU A 265 -6.78 2.30 15.67
C LEU A 265 -8.20 2.18 16.20
N LEU A 266 -9.20 2.36 15.34
CA LEU A 266 -10.59 2.53 15.75
C LEU A 266 -11.32 1.19 15.74
N VAL A 267 -12.00 0.89 16.85
CA VAL A 267 -12.86 -0.30 16.99
C VAL A 267 -14.23 -0.03 16.35
N GLY A 268 -14.79 -1.07 15.72
CA GLY A 268 -16.15 -1.00 15.14
C GLY A 268 -16.17 -0.60 13.67
N GLY A 269 -17.38 -0.56 13.10
CA GLY A 269 -17.59 -0.36 11.67
C GLY A 269 -17.05 -1.49 10.79
N ARG A 270 -17.10 -1.28 9.48
CA ARG A 270 -16.64 -2.29 8.52
C ARG A 270 -15.12 -2.45 8.55
N VAL A 271 -14.38 -1.37 8.65
CA VAL A 271 -12.91 -1.39 8.76
C VAL A 271 -12.46 -2.21 9.96
N GLY A 272 -13.00 -1.90 11.16
CA GLY A 272 -12.64 -2.63 12.38
C GLY A 272 -12.99 -4.12 12.31
N ALA A 273 -14.10 -4.47 11.67
CA ALA A 273 -14.52 -5.86 11.48
C ALA A 273 -13.60 -6.63 10.52
N ASP A 274 -13.27 -6.05 9.36
CA ASP A 274 -12.43 -6.70 8.35
C ASP A 274 -10.99 -6.87 8.84
N ILE A 275 -10.43 -5.85 9.51
CA ILE A 275 -9.07 -5.85 10.07
C ILE A 275 -9.00 -6.52 11.46
N LYS A 276 -10.14 -6.86 12.06
CA LYS A 276 -10.24 -7.51 13.39
C LYS A 276 -9.71 -6.64 14.53
N VAL A 277 -10.04 -5.36 14.50
CA VAL A 277 -9.75 -4.42 15.60
C VAL A 277 -10.84 -4.53 16.66
N TRP A 278 -10.61 -5.42 17.65
CA TRP A 278 -11.59 -5.75 18.69
C TRP A 278 -11.54 -4.86 19.93
N ARG A 279 -10.58 -3.96 20.01
CA ARG A 279 -10.44 -2.97 21.07
C ARG A 279 -9.95 -1.64 20.50
N ASP A 280 -10.33 -0.55 21.12
CA ASP A 280 -9.81 0.76 20.77
C ASP A 280 -8.29 0.82 21.02
N LEU A 281 -7.53 1.19 19.98
CA LEU A 281 -6.09 1.39 20.03
C LEU A 281 -5.70 2.87 20.00
N SER A 282 -6.68 3.77 19.84
CA SER A 282 -6.50 5.22 19.86
C SER A 282 -6.38 5.80 21.28
N ASN A 283 -6.68 5.01 22.31
CA ASN A 283 -6.82 5.45 23.70
C ASN A 283 -7.94 6.50 23.89
N GLY A 284 -9.04 6.35 23.14
CA GLY A 284 -10.17 7.28 23.18
C GLY A 284 -9.89 8.63 22.56
N ALA A 285 -8.92 8.70 21.63
CA ALA A 285 -8.54 9.94 20.95
C ALA A 285 -9.72 10.50 20.13
N ASP A 286 -9.92 11.80 20.24
CA ASP A 286 -10.74 12.56 19.32
C ASP A 286 -10.00 12.82 17.99
N GLU A 287 -10.67 13.46 17.04
CA GLU A 287 -10.13 13.72 15.73
C GLU A 287 -8.87 14.59 15.77
N GLU A 288 -8.83 15.61 16.63
CA GLU A 288 -7.67 16.50 16.80
C GLU A 288 -6.46 15.72 17.33
N GLN A 289 -6.69 14.82 18.29
CA GLN A 289 -5.62 13.98 18.82
C GLN A 289 -5.14 12.94 17.79
N MET A 290 -6.05 12.40 16.97
CA MET A 290 -5.69 11.53 15.86
C MET A 290 -4.81 12.26 14.83
N ASP A 291 -5.13 13.52 14.49
CA ASP A 291 -4.29 14.36 13.62
C ASP A 291 -2.88 14.54 14.18
N LYS A 292 -2.74 14.78 15.49
CA LYS A 292 -1.45 14.88 16.18
C LYS A 292 -0.67 13.57 16.11
N TYR A 293 -1.32 12.44 16.36
CA TYR A 293 -0.67 11.14 16.26
C TYR A 293 -0.10 10.87 14.87
N LEU A 294 -0.86 11.20 13.82
CA LEU A 294 -0.37 11.03 12.45
C LEU A 294 0.82 11.98 12.17
N ALA A 295 0.72 13.24 12.56
CA ALA A 295 1.79 14.22 12.35
C ALA A 295 3.09 13.80 13.08
N GLU A 296 2.99 13.33 14.31
CA GLU A 296 4.12 12.82 15.10
C GLU A 296 4.73 11.59 14.45
N SER A 297 3.90 10.65 13.92
CA SER A 297 4.37 9.46 13.23
C SER A 297 5.08 9.79 11.92
N ILE A 298 4.54 10.69 11.11
CA ILE A 298 5.21 11.15 9.87
C ILE A 298 6.56 11.80 10.18
N LYS A 299 6.64 12.61 11.23
CA LYS A 299 7.90 13.18 11.68
C LYS A 299 8.88 12.10 12.13
N PHE A 300 8.43 11.16 12.95
CA PHE A 300 9.24 10.03 13.41
C PHE A 300 9.82 9.22 12.25
N LEU A 301 9.01 8.89 11.24
CA LEU A 301 9.47 8.17 10.06
C LEU A 301 10.53 8.94 9.28
N LYS A 302 10.35 10.26 9.10
CA LYS A 302 11.34 11.12 8.42
C LYS A 302 12.67 11.13 9.18
N GLU A 303 12.65 11.24 10.50
CA GLU A 303 13.85 11.17 11.35
C GLU A 303 14.56 9.82 11.26
N LYS A 304 13.81 8.70 11.15
CA LYS A 304 14.39 7.34 11.09
C LYS A 304 14.86 6.92 9.70
N PHE A 305 14.18 7.38 8.65
CA PHE A 305 14.40 6.86 7.29
C PHE A 305 15.23 7.80 6.41
N VAL A 306 15.25 9.10 6.70
CA VAL A 306 15.92 10.10 5.86
C VAL A 306 17.17 10.69 6.50
N GLU A 307 17.17 10.89 7.83
CA GLU A 307 18.29 11.41 8.61
C GLU A 307 19.25 10.32 9.07
#